data_2d62efbe430aed01cf6b5775c0a5dd09
#
_entry.id   2d62efbe430aed01cf6b5775c0a5dd09
#
_cell.length_a   1.000
_cell.length_b   1.000
_cell.length_c   1.000
_cell.angle_alpha   90.00
_cell.angle_beta   90.00
_cell.angle_gamma   90.00
#
_symmetry.space_group_name_H-M   'P 1'
#
loop_
_entity.id
_entity.type
_entity.pdbx_description
1 polymer ?
#
loop_
_entity_poly.entity_id
_entity_poly.type
_entity_poly.pdbx_seq_one_letter_code
_entity_poly.pdbx_strand_id
1 'polypeptide(L)'
;MTISPQTVREQLKAMGDVDEVVVNINSNGGDVFSGVTIYNMLRRFNAHITVNVDGLAASIASVIAMAGDTINMPGNAMLMVHNAWTVNEGDARSFKKQAEDLERINSVVFNSYVDKNPDIDHALLQDYMDEETWLTAKEAKKLGLIDNITENSRVAAATTSTILGGETFMARYRNEDPQQPNQQPKEPSEITVEDVMDKLDEILAEVKKGNEKGSDEPGKQTEDK
;
A
#
# COMPACT_ATOMS: atom_id res chain seq x y z
N MET A 1 6.65 -8.76 -1.32
CA MET A 1 8.05 -8.31 -1.51
C MET A 1 8.21 -7.02 -0.71
N THR A 2 9.22 -6.91 0.13
CA THR A 2 9.46 -5.70 0.94
C THR A 2 10.53 -4.87 0.25
N ILE A 3 10.24 -3.60 -0.01
CA ILE A 3 11.21 -2.63 -0.53
C ILE A 3 12.01 -2.06 0.64
N SER A 4 13.32 -2.00 0.50
CA SER A 4 14.23 -1.43 1.50
C SER A 4 14.98 -0.20 0.95
N PRO A 5 15.49 0.68 1.81
CA PRO A 5 16.37 1.77 1.39
C PRO A 5 17.59 1.29 0.60
N GLN A 6 18.12 0.11 0.94
CA GLN A 6 19.24 -0.49 0.23
C GLN A 6 18.86 -0.83 -1.21
N THR A 7 17.70 -1.48 -1.41
CA THR A 7 17.20 -1.83 -2.75
C THR A 7 17.01 -0.58 -3.62
N VAL A 8 16.39 0.47 -3.07
CA VAL A 8 16.18 1.74 -3.80
C VAL A 8 17.52 2.38 -4.17
N ARG A 9 18.49 2.40 -3.25
CA ARG A 9 19.82 2.94 -3.51
C ARG A 9 20.52 2.22 -4.66
N GLU A 10 20.45 0.89 -4.67
CA GLU A 10 21.05 0.07 -5.73
C GLU A 10 20.41 0.34 -7.10
N GLN A 11 19.08 0.50 -7.12
CA GLN A 11 18.34 0.83 -8.33
C GLN A 11 18.70 2.21 -8.86
N LEU A 12 18.66 3.25 -8.02
CA LEU A 12 19.03 4.61 -8.41
C LEU A 12 20.47 4.65 -8.92
N LYS A 13 21.39 3.92 -8.26
CA LYS A 13 22.77 3.81 -8.71
C LYS A 13 22.90 3.11 -10.06
N ALA A 14 22.11 2.07 -10.31
CA ALA A 14 22.12 1.32 -11.57
C ALA A 14 21.55 2.12 -12.75
N MET A 15 20.64 3.08 -12.49
CA MET A 15 20.10 3.98 -13.51
C MET A 15 21.15 4.94 -14.06
N GLY A 16 22.15 5.30 -13.26
CA GLY A 16 23.17 6.26 -13.65
C GLY A 16 22.64 7.69 -13.79
N ASP A 17 23.10 8.40 -14.81
CA ASP A 17 22.68 9.77 -15.11
C ASP A 17 21.47 9.72 -16.07
N VAL A 18 20.30 10.04 -15.56
CA VAL A 18 19.02 10.04 -16.28
C VAL A 18 18.26 11.35 -16.02
N ASP A 19 17.46 11.79 -16.98
CA ASP A 19 16.68 13.02 -16.86
C ASP A 19 15.40 12.84 -16.02
N GLU A 20 14.86 11.62 -15.98
CA GLU A 20 13.61 11.31 -15.29
C GLU A 20 13.66 9.93 -14.62
N VAL A 21 13.07 9.86 -13.42
CA VAL A 21 12.80 8.61 -12.69
C VAL A 21 11.30 8.50 -12.43
N VAL A 22 10.71 7.39 -12.85
CA VAL A 22 9.30 7.08 -12.57
C VAL A 22 9.23 6.11 -11.39
N VAL A 23 8.50 6.51 -10.35
CA VAL A 23 8.28 5.73 -9.13
C VAL A 23 6.81 5.32 -9.05
N ASN A 24 6.52 4.04 -9.18
CA ASN A 24 5.17 3.51 -9.05
C ASN A 24 4.93 3.01 -7.63
N ILE A 25 3.87 3.48 -6.97
CA ILE A 25 3.56 3.18 -5.57
C ILE A 25 2.23 2.46 -5.46
N ASN A 26 2.26 1.27 -4.84
CA ASN A 26 1.09 0.57 -4.33
C ASN A 26 1.49 -0.10 -3.01
N SER A 27 1.26 0.59 -1.88
CA SER A 27 1.81 0.18 -0.58
C SER A 27 0.98 0.67 0.61
N ASN A 28 0.85 -0.20 1.62
CA ASN A 28 0.26 0.14 2.92
C ASN A 28 1.22 0.92 3.85
N GLY A 29 2.47 1.14 3.44
CA GLY A 29 3.49 1.77 4.28
C GLY A 29 4.41 0.74 4.97
N GLY A 30 4.92 1.09 6.14
CA GLY A 30 5.85 0.25 6.90
C GLY A 30 6.72 1.04 7.87
N ASP A 31 8.03 0.73 7.92
CA ASP A 31 8.97 1.40 8.82
C ASP A 31 9.21 2.86 8.42
N VAL A 32 8.98 3.76 9.38
CA VAL A 32 9.03 5.21 9.16
C VAL A 32 10.41 5.67 8.71
N PHE A 33 11.48 5.23 9.36
CA PHE A 33 12.82 5.68 9.05
C PHE A 33 13.33 5.13 7.71
N SER A 34 12.92 3.94 7.34
CA SER A 34 13.16 3.39 6.01
C SER A 34 12.48 4.25 4.93
N GLY A 35 11.22 4.64 5.15
CA GLY A 35 10.49 5.48 4.21
C GLY A 35 11.06 6.89 4.11
N VAL A 36 11.37 7.55 5.23
CA VAL A 36 12.04 8.86 5.23
C VAL A 36 13.41 8.78 4.51
N THR A 37 14.12 7.66 4.67
CA THR A 37 15.39 7.45 3.95
C THR A 37 15.16 7.38 2.44
N ILE A 38 14.14 6.65 1.99
CA ILE A 38 13.77 6.56 0.57
C ILE A 38 13.33 7.93 0.03
N TYR A 39 12.44 8.65 0.74
CA TYR A 39 12.04 10.02 0.41
C TYR A 39 13.27 10.90 0.17
N ASN A 40 14.20 10.92 1.12
CA ASN A 40 15.39 11.74 1.02
C ASN A 40 16.36 11.30 -0.10
N MET A 41 16.39 10.01 -0.46
CA MET A 41 17.16 9.54 -1.61
C MET A 41 16.59 10.07 -2.92
N LEU A 42 15.28 9.98 -3.10
CA LEU A 42 14.59 10.49 -4.28
C LEU A 42 14.75 12.01 -4.39
N ARG A 43 14.54 12.76 -3.31
CA ARG A 43 14.70 14.23 -3.28
C ARG A 43 16.12 14.71 -3.62
N ARG A 44 17.13 13.90 -3.36
CA ARG A 44 18.53 14.24 -3.69
C ARG A 44 19.01 13.69 -5.03
N PHE A 45 18.21 12.87 -5.69
CA PHE A 45 18.59 12.32 -6.98
C PHE A 45 18.51 13.41 -8.06
N ASN A 46 19.50 13.47 -8.95
CA ASN A 46 19.58 14.50 -9.97
C ASN A 46 18.77 14.11 -11.22
N ALA A 47 17.45 14.02 -11.06
CA ALA A 47 16.50 13.75 -12.15
C ALA A 47 15.12 14.30 -11.76
N HIS A 48 14.24 14.50 -12.72
CA HIS A 48 12.82 14.76 -12.44
C HIS A 48 12.15 13.50 -11.90
N ILE A 49 11.56 13.58 -10.72
CA ILE A 49 10.89 12.44 -10.07
C ILE A 49 9.40 12.50 -10.38
N THR A 50 8.92 11.55 -11.18
CA THR A 50 7.48 11.34 -11.43
C THR A 50 6.98 10.19 -10.57
N VAL A 51 6.03 10.46 -9.69
CA VAL A 51 5.38 9.44 -8.85
C VAL A 51 4.01 9.11 -9.41
N ASN A 52 3.72 7.82 -9.56
CA ASN A 52 2.38 7.31 -9.87
C ASN A 52 1.87 6.50 -8.67
N VAL A 53 0.73 6.89 -8.11
CA VAL A 53 0.03 6.09 -7.09
C VAL A 53 -0.91 5.12 -7.81
N ASP A 54 -0.48 3.86 -7.99
CA ASP A 54 -1.23 2.89 -8.81
C ASP A 54 -2.56 2.45 -8.18
N GLY A 55 -2.62 2.35 -6.86
CA GLY A 55 -3.83 1.98 -6.12
C GLY A 55 -3.89 2.57 -4.72
N LEU A 56 -2.77 2.50 -4.01
CA LEU A 56 -2.67 2.97 -2.63
C LEU A 56 -1.28 3.52 -2.31
N ALA A 57 -1.25 4.69 -1.68
CA ALA A 57 -0.07 5.18 -0.96
C ALA A 57 -0.48 5.52 0.47
N ALA A 58 -0.30 4.58 1.42
CA ALA A 58 -0.72 4.75 2.80
C ALA A 58 0.46 4.91 3.75
N SER A 59 0.24 5.67 4.85
CA SER A 59 1.23 5.83 5.92
C SER A 59 2.56 6.35 5.35
N ILE A 60 3.69 5.76 5.69
CA ILE A 60 4.99 6.20 5.20
C ILE A 60 5.14 6.12 3.66
N ALA A 61 4.31 5.33 2.96
CA ALA A 61 4.31 5.32 1.50
C ALA A 61 3.74 6.63 0.92
N SER A 62 2.81 7.30 1.61
CA SER A 62 2.34 8.63 1.23
C SER A 62 3.43 9.69 1.39
N VAL A 63 4.28 9.58 2.41
CA VAL A 63 5.47 10.42 2.57
C VAL A 63 6.47 10.20 1.43
N ILE A 64 6.72 8.94 1.05
CA ILE A 64 7.59 8.64 -0.10
C ILE A 64 7.02 9.28 -1.37
N ALA A 65 5.70 9.27 -1.56
CA ALA A 65 5.05 9.90 -2.71
C ALA A 65 5.34 11.41 -2.78
N MET A 66 5.45 12.10 -1.64
CA MET A 66 5.78 13.53 -1.59
C MET A 66 7.18 13.86 -2.12
N ALA A 67 8.03 12.88 -2.37
CA ALA A 67 9.30 13.10 -3.03
C ALA A 67 9.16 13.42 -4.55
N GLY A 68 7.99 13.19 -5.13
CA GLY A 68 7.73 13.45 -6.54
C GLY A 68 7.67 14.94 -6.87
N ASP A 69 8.38 15.34 -7.92
CA ASP A 69 8.20 16.66 -8.54
C ASP A 69 6.83 16.71 -9.24
N THR A 70 6.45 15.60 -9.86
CA THR A 70 5.09 15.38 -10.39
C THR A 70 4.48 14.14 -9.75
N ILE A 71 3.28 14.28 -9.17
CA ILE A 71 2.55 13.16 -8.53
C ILE A 71 1.23 12.93 -9.24
N ASN A 72 1.09 11.76 -9.84
CA ASN A 72 -0.09 11.32 -10.57
C ASN A 72 -0.87 10.29 -9.75
N MET A 73 -2.18 10.40 -9.72
CA MET A 73 -3.04 9.49 -8.98
C MET A 73 -4.35 9.26 -9.76
N PRO A 74 -4.70 8.03 -10.12
CA PRO A 74 -5.98 7.74 -10.78
C PRO A 74 -7.15 7.95 -9.81
N GLY A 75 -8.31 8.27 -10.35
CA GLY A 75 -9.50 8.61 -9.57
C GLY A 75 -10.02 7.51 -8.63
N ASN A 76 -9.58 6.27 -8.81
CA ASN A 76 -9.90 5.11 -7.99
C ASN A 76 -8.77 4.66 -7.03
N ALA A 77 -7.69 5.44 -6.95
CA ALA A 77 -6.63 5.22 -5.95
C ALA A 77 -6.89 6.02 -4.67
N MET A 78 -6.21 5.64 -3.60
CA MET A 78 -6.31 6.27 -2.28
C MET A 78 -4.92 6.71 -1.78
N LEU A 79 -4.91 7.80 -1.02
CA LEU A 79 -3.76 8.23 -0.23
C LEU A 79 -4.19 8.25 1.23
N MET A 80 -3.37 7.74 2.16
CA MET A 80 -3.71 7.77 3.58
C MET A 80 -2.59 8.42 4.38
N VAL A 81 -2.98 9.34 5.22
CA VAL A 81 -2.10 10.09 6.13
C VAL A 81 -2.48 9.79 7.57
N HIS A 82 -1.50 9.58 8.40
CA HIS A 82 -1.67 9.39 9.84
C HIS A 82 -0.37 9.64 10.61
N ASN A 83 -0.49 9.75 11.92
CA ASN A 83 0.65 9.80 12.82
C ASN A 83 1.38 8.46 12.91
N ALA A 84 2.68 8.50 13.16
CA ALA A 84 3.45 7.32 13.46
C ALA A 84 2.93 6.65 14.74
N TRP A 85 2.89 5.33 14.74
CA TRP A 85 2.47 4.56 15.90
C TRP A 85 3.46 3.44 16.22
N THR A 86 3.43 2.97 17.44
CA THR A 86 4.27 1.84 17.88
C THR A 86 3.56 1.05 18.97
N VAL A 87 4.06 -0.15 19.22
CA VAL A 87 3.70 -0.96 20.39
C VAL A 87 4.81 -0.81 21.42
N ASN A 88 4.46 -0.54 22.69
CA ASN A 88 5.40 -0.42 23.78
C ASN A 88 4.93 -1.21 25.00
N GLU A 89 5.89 -1.65 25.81
CA GLU A 89 5.69 -2.27 27.11
C GLU A 89 6.63 -1.59 28.10
N GLY A 90 6.14 -1.27 29.29
CA GLY A 90 6.95 -0.62 30.31
C GLY A 90 6.16 0.10 31.39
N ASP A 91 6.84 0.93 32.15
CA ASP A 91 6.26 1.76 33.20
C ASP A 91 5.76 3.11 32.66
N ALA A 92 5.13 3.91 33.55
CA ALA A 92 4.59 5.23 33.19
C ALA A 92 5.63 6.18 32.60
N ARG A 93 6.90 6.08 33.02
CA ARG A 93 7.98 6.92 32.50
C ARG A 93 8.36 6.54 31.08
N SER A 94 8.40 5.24 30.77
CA SER A 94 8.70 4.74 29.43
C SER A 94 7.60 5.12 28.43
N PHE A 95 6.32 5.03 28.83
CA PHE A 95 5.19 5.46 27.99
C PHE A 95 5.23 6.96 27.71
N LYS A 96 5.54 7.80 28.74
CA LYS A 96 5.66 9.23 28.54
C LYS A 96 6.80 9.57 27.57
N LYS A 97 7.96 8.96 27.74
CA LYS A 97 9.07 9.13 26.81
C LYS A 97 8.72 8.70 25.39
N GLN A 98 8.05 7.58 25.25
CA GLN A 98 7.61 7.07 23.93
C GLN A 98 6.67 8.06 23.23
N ALA A 99 5.72 8.64 23.96
CA ALA A 99 4.81 9.65 23.42
C ALA A 99 5.60 10.87 22.89
N GLU A 100 6.56 11.41 23.69
CA GLU A 100 7.41 12.51 23.27
C GLU A 100 8.26 12.18 22.03
N ASP A 101 8.74 10.94 21.90
CA ASP A 101 9.52 10.51 20.74
C ASP A 101 8.62 10.36 19.48
N LEU A 102 7.37 9.86 19.64
CA LEU A 102 6.39 9.82 18.54
C LEU A 102 6.00 11.21 18.06
N GLU A 103 5.81 12.19 18.94
CA GLU A 103 5.54 13.59 18.57
C GLU A 103 6.67 14.17 17.70
N ARG A 104 7.93 13.87 18.02
CA ARG A 104 9.08 14.29 17.20
C ARG A 104 9.10 13.60 15.84
N ILE A 105 8.80 12.30 15.80
CA ILE A 105 8.70 11.53 14.55
C ILE A 105 7.56 12.09 13.68
N ASN A 106 6.41 12.38 14.28
CA ASN A 106 5.26 12.97 13.57
C ASN A 106 5.62 14.32 12.96
N SER A 107 6.41 15.15 13.66
CA SER A 107 6.90 16.43 13.10
C SER A 107 7.75 16.23 11.83
N VAL A 108 8.57 15.17 11.78
CA VAL A 108 9.37 14.84 10.59
C VAL A 108 8.47 14.41 9.42
N VAL A 109 7.49 13.55 9.70
CA VAL A 109 6.50 13.09 8.70
C VAL A 109 5.68 14.28 8.19
N PHE A 110 5.16 15.11 9.08
CA PHE A 110 4.40 16.32 8.76
C PHE A 110 5.16 17.25 7.80
N ASN A 111 6.43 17.51 8.09
CA ASN A 111 7.25 18.39 7.24
C ASN A 111 7.38 17.87 5.80
N SER A 112 7.32 16.57 5.56
CA SER A 112 7.39 16.04 4.20
C SER A 112 6.15 16.42 3.35
N TYR A 113 4.98 16.57 3.96
CA TYR A 113 3.78 17.07 3.28
C TYR A 113 3.86 18.58 3.06
N VAL A 114 4.38 19.33 4.02
CA VAL A 114 4.60 20.79 3.91
C VAL A 114 5.65 21.08 2.84
N ASP A 115 6.71 20.26 2.73
CA ASP A 115 7.72 20.40 1.67
C ASP A 115 7.12 20.22 0.26
N LYS A 116 6.09 19.37 0.11
CA LYS A 116 5.36 19.21 -1.15
C LYS A 116 4.44 20.37 -1.44
N ASN A 117 3.72 20.85 -0.44
CA ASN A 117 2.84 22.02 -0.56
C ASN A 117 3.06 22.97 0.63
N PRO A 118 3.94 24.00 0.49
CA PRO A 118 4.19 24.98 1.55
C PRO A 118 2.96 25.81 1.96
N ASP A 119 1.94 25.90 1.10
CA ASP A 119 0.71 26.63 1.35
C ASP A 119 -0.40 25.78 1.97
N ILE A 120 -0.11 24.52 2.33
CA ILE A 120 -1.09 23.63 2.94
C ILE A 120 -1.55 24.17 4.30
N ASP A 121 -2.84 24.10 4.59
CA ASP A 121 -3.34 24.42 5.93
C ASP A 121 -2.78 23.44 6.96
N HIS A 122 -1.88 23.92 7.81
CA HIS A 122 -1.18 23.10 8.81
C HIS A 122 -2.14 22.53 9.87
N ALA A 123 -3.18 23.27 10.27
CA ALA A 123 -4.14 22.79 11.25
C ALA A 123 -4.98 21.65 10.64
N LEU A 124 -5.45 21.82 9.41
CA LEU A 124 -6.19 20.78 8.69
C LEU A 124 -5.33 19.53 8.42
N LEU A 125 -4.05 19.71 8.05
CA LEU A 125 -3.15 18.57 7.85
C LEU A 125 -2.91 17.82 9.17
N GLN A 126 -2.75 18.54 10.28
CA GLN A 126 -2.60 17.93 11.61
C GLN A 126 -3.83 17.14 12.00
N ASP A 127 -5.04 17.72 11.84
CA ASP A 127 -6.31 17.05 12.12
C ASP A 127 -6.44 15.77 11.27
N TYR A 128 -6.05 15.82 10.00
CA TYR A 128 -6.09 14.64 9.11
C TYR A 128 -5.11 13.55 9.53
N MET A 129 -3.94 13.92 10.03
CA MET A 129 -2.98 12.95 10.56
C MET A 129 -3.46 12.35 11.89
N ASP A 130 -4.07 13.15 12.75
CA ASP A 130 -4.58 12.72 14.06
C ASP A 130 -5.75 11.72 13.90
N GLU A 131 -6.61 11.93 12.89
CA GLU A 131 -7.81 11.13 12.61
C GLU A 131 -7.55 9.94 11.65
N GLU A 132 -6.30 9.69 11.24
CA GLU A 132 -6.00 8.66 10.22
C GLU A 132 -6.90 8.81 8.98
N THR A 133 -6.59 9.81 8.15
CA THR A 133 -7.48 10.17 7.05
C THR A 133 -7.12 9.48 5.74
N TRP A 134 -8.13 8.89 5.12
CA TRP A 134 -8.08 8.28 3.80
C TRP A 134 -8.59 9.27 2.75
N LEU A 135 -7.69 9.72 1.88
CA LEU A 135 -7.95 10.76 0.89
C LEU A 135 -8.21 10.14 -0.48
N THR A 136 -9.30 10.51 -1.11
CA THR A 136 -9.52 10.29 -2.54
C THR A 136 -8.56 11.16 -3.37
N ALA A 137 -8.38 10.83 -4.65
CA ALA A 137 -7.56 11.64 -5.56
C ALA A 137 -8.03 13.12 -5.62
N LYS A 138 -9.33 13.37 -5.51
CA LYS A 138 -9.88 14.75 -5.51
C LYS A 138 -9.51 15.51 -4.24
N GLU A 139 -9.58 14.87 -3.08
CA GLU A 139 -9.20 15.47 -1.80
C GLU A 139 -7.71 15.70 -1.71
N ALA A 140 -6.88 14.71 -2.11
CA ALA A 140 -5.43 14.85 -2.16
C ALA A 140 -4.99 15.98 -3.11
N LYS A 141 -5.65 16.13 -4.26
CA LYS A 141 -5.41 17.26 -5.19
C LYS A 141 -5.82 18.61 -4.60
N LYS A 142 -6.95 18.68 -3.91
CA LYS A 142 -7.42 19.90 -3.24
C LYS A 142 -6.43 20.36 -2.17
N LEU A 143 -5.78 19.43 -1.49
CA LEU A 143 -4.73 19.69 -0.49
C LEU A 143 -3.37 20.00 -1.12
N GLY A 144 -3.23 19.90 -2.45
CA GLY A 144 -1.96 20.08 -3.14
C GLY A 144 -0.94 18.97 -2.89
N LEU A 145 -1.38 17.79 -2.42
CA LEU A 145 -0.53 16.62 -2.20
C LEU A 145 -0.29 15.80 -3.47
N ILE A 146 -1.10 16.02 -4.50
CA ILE A 146 -0.89 15.45 -5.85
C ILE A 146 -1.06 16.52 -6.92
N ASP A 147 -0.43 16.30 -8.08
CA ASP A 147 -0.44 17.25 -9.20
C ASP A 147 -1.51 16.90 -10.22
N ASN A 148 -1.76 15.63 -10.50
CA ASN A 148 -2.69 15.22 -11.53
C ASN A 148 -3.60 14.08 -11.07
N ILE A 149 -4.90 14.19 -11.41
CA ILE A 149 -5.82 13.07 -11.38
C ILE A 149 -5.81 12.47 -12.79
N THR A 150 -5.33 11.22 -12.90
CA THR A 150 -5.28 10.54 -14.19
C THR A 150 -6.59 9.80 -14.45
N GLU A 151 -7.03 9.80 -15.70
CA GLU A 151 -8.11 8.94 -16.14
C GLU A 151 -7.59 7.51 -16.30
N ASN A 152 -8.43 6.50 -16.03
CA ASN A 152 -8.13 5.10 -16.34
C ASN A 152 -8.19 4.86 -17.87
N SER A 153 -7.52 5.70 -18.65
CA SER A 153 -7.39 5.46 -20.08
C SER A 153 -6.48 4.24 -20.26
N ARG A 154 -6.93 3.29 -21.06
CA ARG A 154 -6.06 2.23 -21.58
C ARG A 154 -4.89 2.95 -22.27
N VAL A 155 -3.75 2.99 -21.63
CA VAL A 155 -2.53 3.46 -22.29
C VAL A 155 -2.34 2.49 -23.45
N ALA A 156 -2.56 2.97 -24.68
CA ALA A 156 -2.09 2.26 -25.85
C ALA A 156 -0.61 2.00 -25.57
N ALA A 157 -0.21 0.73 -25.57
CA ALA A 157 1.11 0.28 -25.22
C ALA A 157 2.15 1.02 -26.09
N ALA A 158 2.55 2.20 -25.63
CA ALA A 158 3.73 2.87 -26.11
C ALA A 158 4.87 2.33 -25.26
N THR A 159 5.54 1.39 -25.86
CA THR A 159 6.87 0.91 -25.50
C THR A 159 7.69 1.99 -24.82
N THR A 160 8.00 1.78 -23.54
CA THR A 160 9.39 1.94 -23.09
C THR A 160 9.53 1.14 -21.80
N SER A 161 10.10 0.05 -21.96
CA SER A 161 11.10 -0.71 -21.24
C SER A 161 11.42 -0.26 -19.82
N THR A 162 11.32 -1.24 -18.95
CA THR A 162 12.33 -1.63 -17.99
C THR A 162 12.40 -0.77 -16.74
N ILE A 163 11.64 -1.18 -15.73
CA ILE A 163 12.21 -1.26 -14.38
C ILE A 163 11.43 -2.31 -13.58
N LEU A 164 12.16 -3.30 -13.07
CA LEU A 164 11.80 -4.31 -12.08
C LEU A 164 10.85 -5.44 -12.52
N GLY A 165 11.41 -6.48 -13.12
CA GLY A 165 10.75 -7.78 -13.24
C GLY A 165 9.66 -7.88 -14.32
N GLY A 166 9.48 -6.86 -15.14
CA GLY A 166 8.46 -6.82 -16.19
C GLY A 166 8.69 -7.83 -17.33
N GLU A 167 9.92 -8.22 -17.59
CA GLU A 167 10.22 -9.21 -18.65
C GLU A 167 9.67 -10.60 -18.34
N THR A 168 9.70 -11.01 -17.06
CA THR A 168 9.21 -12.34 -16.67
C THR A 168 7.67 -12.43 -16.65
N PHE A 169 6.98 -11.32 -16.41
CA PHE A 169 5.52 -11.29 -16.42
C PHE A 169 4.97 -11.24 -17.85
N MET A 170 5.51 -10.39 -18.70
CA MET A 170 5.06 -10.24 -20.09
C MET A 170 5.51 -11.41 -20.99
N ALA A 171 6.64 -12.08 -20.67
CA ALA A 171 7.08 -13.28 -21.38
C ALA A 171 6.14 -14.47 -21.18
N ARG A 172 5.46 -14.57 -20.04
CA ARG A 172 4.44 -15.62 -19.78
C ARG A 172 3.17 -15.41 -20.56
N TYR A 173 2.83 -14.18 -20.97
CA TYR A 173 1.64 -13.88 -21.77
C TYR A 173 1.90 -13.86 -23.29
N ARG A 174 3.16 -13.93 -23.73
CA ARG A 174 3.53 -13.84 -25.15
C ARG A 174 3.78 -15.19 -25.84
N ASN A 175 3.71 -16.30 -25.08
CA ASN A 175 3.91 -17.67 -25.61
C ASN A 175 2.61 -18.43 -25.82
N GLU A 176 1.55 -17.75 -26.24
CA GLU A 176 0.39 -18.47 -26.81
C GLU A 176 0.61 -18.61 -28.31
N ASP A 177 0.74 -19.87 -28.73
CA ASP A 177 0.86 -20.36 -30.09
C ASP A 177 -0.30 -19.82 -30.99
N PRO A 178 -0.02 -19.20 -32.17
CA PRO A 178 -1.06 -18.61 -33.01
C PRO A 178 -1.98 -19.62 -33.69
N GLN A 179 -1.96 -20.90 -33.34
CA GLN A 179 -2.70 -21.97 -34.06
C GLN A 179 -3.78 -22.67 -33.22
N GLN A 180 -4.27 -22.13 -32.12
CA GLN A 180 -5.48 -22.68 -31.50
C GLN A 180 -6.67 -21.75 -31.71
N PRO A 181 -7.85 -22.29 -32.19
CA PRO A 181 -9.01 -21.47 -32.42
C PRO A 181 -9.59 -20.94 -31.11
N ASN A 182 -9.82 -19.64 -31.12
CA ASN A 182 -10.44 -18.81 -30.11
C ASN A 182 -11.62 -19.49 -29.40
N GLN A 183 -11.41 -20.06 -28.22
CA GLN A 183 -12.49 -20.34 -27.30
C GLN A 183 -12.77 -19.07 -26.52
N GLN A 184 -13.87 -18.42 -26.86
CA GLN A 184 -14.40 -17.29 -26.09
C GLN A 184 -14.41 -17.65 -24.58
N PRO A 185 -13.96 -16.76 -23.69
CA PRO A 185 -14.15 -16.95 -22.27
C PRO A 185 -15.65 -17.07 -22.00
N LYS A 186 -16.05 -18.18 -21.36
CA LYS A 186 -17.42 -18.29 -20.83
C LYS A 186 -17.60 -17.12 -19.87
N GLU A 187 -18.67 -16.37 -20.06
CA GLU A 187 -19.14 -15.38 -19.09
C GLU A 187 -19.20 -16.04 -17.72
N PRO A 188 -18.77 -15.36 -16.65
CA PRO A 188 -18.95 -15.85 -15.30
C PRO A 188 -20.44 -16.12 -15.10
N SER A 189 -20.80 -17.35 -14.79
CA SER A 189 -22.17 -17.67 -14.38
C SER A 189 -22.54 -16.78 -13.20
N GLU A 190 -23.61 -16.04 -13.32
CA GLU A 190 -24.15 -15.25 -12.21
C GLU A 190 -24.34 -16.19 -11.01
N ILE A 191 -23.61 -15.92 -9.94
CA ILE A 191 -23.82 -16.62 -8.66
C ILE A 191 -25.14 -16.13 -8.12
N THR A 192 -26.14 -17.01 -8.09
CA THR A 192 -27.46 -16.67 -7.57
C THR A 192 -27.45 -16.70 -6.03
N VAL A 193 -28.44 -16.05 -5.42
CA VAL A 193 -28.63 -16.09 -3.95
C VAL A 193 -28.84 -17.54 -3.49
N GLU A 194 -29.46 -18.39 -4.34
CA GLU A 194 -29.65 -19.83 -4.10
C GLU A 194 -28.31 -20.57 -4.01
N ASP A 195 -27.35 -20.31 -4.91
CA ASP A 195 -26.02 -20.92 -4.86
C ASP A 195 -25.24 -20.57 -3.58
N VAL A 196 -25.45 -19.37 -3.04
CA VAL A 196 -24.85 -18.93 -1.77
C VAL A 196 -25.51 -19.61 -0.57
N MET A 197 -26.84 -19.78 -0.62
CA MET A 197 -27.60 -20.46 0.44
C MET A 197 -27.26 -21.94 0.52
N ASP A 198 -27.17 -22.62 -0.62
CA ASP A 198 -26.76 -24.04 -0.69
C ASP A 198 -25.36 -24.26 -0.11
N LYS A 199 -24.42 -23.34 -0.37
CA LYS A 199 -23.08 -23.40 0.19
C LYS A 199 -23.03 -23.13 1.69
N LEU A 200 -23.89 -22.26 2.18
CA LEU A 200 -24.07 -22.01 3.62
C LEU A 200 -24.65 -23.23 4.36
N ASP A 201 -25.59 -23.93 3.74
CA ASP A 201 -26.17 -25.15 4.30
C ASP A 201 -25.18 -26.32 4.34
N GLU A 202 -24.32 -26.47 3.33
CA GLU A 202 -23.18 -27.41 3.33
C GLU A 202 -22.23 -27.13 4.50
N ILE A 203 -21.82 -25.88 4.70
CA ILE A 203 -20.91 -25.48 5.80
C ILE A 203 -21.57 -25.72 7.16
N LEU A 204 -22.85 -25.42 7.32
CA LEU A 204 -23.61 -25.69 8.54
C LEU A 204 -23.73 -27.17 8.86
N ALA A 205 -23.87 -28.03 7.84
CA ALA A 205 -23.91 -29.48 8.00
C ALA A 205 -22.53 -30.04 8.43
N GLU A 206 -21.42 -29.50 7.92
CA GLU A 206 -20.07 -29.89 8.33
C GLU A 206 -19.75 -29.47 9.77
N VAL A 207 -20.14 -28.27 10.17
CA VAL A 207 -19.96 -27.77 11.55
C VAL A 207 -20.77 -28.59 12.55
N LYS A 208 -21.99 -29.02 12.21
CA LYS A 208 -22.79 -29.92 13.05
C LYS A 208 -22.14 -31.29 13.21
N LYS A 209 -21.59 -31.88 12.15
CA LYS A 209 -20.85 -33.15 12.20
C LYS A 209 -19.55 -33.06 13.00
N GLY A 210 -18.91 -31.90 13.02
CA GLY A 210 -17.70 -31.65 13.84
C GLY A 210 -18.00 -31.58 15.34
N ASN A 211 -19.16 -31.05 15.73
CA ASN A 211 -19.57 -30.94 17.15
C ASN A 211 -20.08 -32.25 17.75
N GLU A 212 -20.59 -33.18 16.96
CA GLU A 212 -21.05 -34.49 17.46
C GLU A 212 -19.89 -35.47 17.77
N LYS A 213 -18.68 -35.23 17.27
CA LYS A 213 -17.49 -36.06 17.53
C LYS A 213 -16.70 -35.66 18.78
N GLY A 214 -17.08 -34.60 19.48
CA GLY A 214 -16.36 -34.06 20.65
C GLY A 214 -16.96 -34.43 22.02
N SER A 215 -18.01 -35.26 22.10
CA SER A 215 -18.73 -35.49 23.37
C SER A 215 -18.61 -36.89 24.00
N ASP A 216 -17.63 -37.71 23.61
CA ASP A 216 -17.39 -39.03 24.22
C ASP A 216 -15.94 -39.16 24.71
N GLU A 217 -15.65 -38.59 25.90
CA GLU A 217 -14.59 -39.11 26.80
C GLU A 217 -15.12 -39.16 28.23
N PRO A 218 -15.21 -40.39 28.83
CA PRO A 218 -15.63 -40.52 30.20
C PRO A 218 -14.50 -40.23 31.17
N GLY A 219 -14.81 -39.49 32.22
CA GLY A 219 -13.94 -39.10 33.30
C GLY A 219 -13.20 -40.27 33.98
N LYS A 220 -11.89 -40.12 34.18
CA LYS A 220 -11.12 -40.88 35.14
C LYS A 220 -11.07 -40.11 36.45
N GLN A 221 -11.80 -40.66 37.43
CA GLN A 221 -11.58 -40.40 38.86
C GLN A 221 -10.21 -40.97 39.24
N THR A 222 -9.38 -40.19 39.90
CA THR A 222 -8.28 -40.68 40.71
C THR A 222 -8.57 -40.35 42.16
N GLU A 223 -8.94 -41.42 42.91
CA GLU A 223 -8.91 -41.44 44.37
C GLU A 223 -7.47 -41.48 44.89
N ASP A 224 -7.30 -40.77 45.97
CA ASP A 224 -6.40 -40.87 47.11
C ASP A 224 -5.24 -41.92 47.14
N LYS A 225 -4.05 -41.41 47.40
CA LYS A 225 -3.33 -41.65 48.68
C LYS A 225 -2.16 -40.70 48.82
#